data_911a62289a71edaf08754657329801e9
#
_entry.id   911a62289a71edaf08754657329801e9
#
_cell.length_a   1.000
_cell.length_b   1.000
_cell.length_c   1.000
_cell.angle_alpha   90.00
_cell.angle_beta   90.00
_cell.angle_gamma   90.00
#
_symmetry.space_group_name_H-M   'P 1'
#
loop_
_entity.id
_entity.type
_entity.pdbx_description
1 polymer ?
#
loop_
_entity_poly.entity_id
_entity_poly.type
_entity_poly.pdbx_seq_one_letter_code
_entity_poly.pdbx_strand_id
1 'polypeptide(L)'
;SWTFFSNYNSPKSRQFDSNDNISAILFWNSINVQIRIKAKIHRSDEDFSDQHFSNRNPRKNAIAISSMQSQSIESYEKIIENYEKAIKNKNVISNRPEYWGGYTFKPYCFEFWQGHEHRINKRDVFFKKDNHWKQEILQP
;
A
#
# COMPACT_ATOMS: atom_id res chain seq x y z
N SER A 1 1.40 0.72 13.61
CA SER A 1 0.84 0.16 12.36
C SER A 1 0.90 1.18 11.25
N TRP A 2 0.95 0.70 10.03
CA TRP A 2 0.99 1.50 8.82
C TRP A 2 -0.24 1.19 7.99
N THR A 3 -0.76 2.18 7.26
CA THR A 3 -1.98 1.99 6.48
C THR A 3 -1.81 2.57 5.07
N PHE A 4 -2.37 1.87 4.09
CA PHE A 4 -2.58 2.39 2.75
C PHE A 4 -3.98 2.03 2.26
N PHE A 5 -4.44 2.71 1.23
CA PHE A 5 -5.78 2.53 0.68
C PHE A 5 -5.73 1.98 -0.74
N SER A 6 -6.63 1.07 -1.07
CA SER A 6 -6.65 0.40 -2.37
C SER A 6 -8.05 -0.10 -2.73
N ASN A 7 -8.20 -0.51 -3.99
CA ASN A 7 -9.37 -1.26 -4.44
C ASN A 7 -9.22 -2.73 -4.00
N TYR A 8 -10.22 -3.27 -3.31
CA TYR A 8 -10.25 -4.64 -2.80
C TYR A 8 -10.36 -5.70 -3.91
N ASN A 9 -10.78 -5.31 -5.12
CA ASN A 9 -10.82 -6.18 -6.29
C ASN A 9 -9.51 -6.19 -7.09
N SER A 10 -8.47 -5.48 -6.65
CA SER A 10 -7.17 -5.46 -7.32
C SER A 10 -6.40 -6.78 -7.13
N PRO A 11 -5.46 -7.13 -8.04
CA PRO A 11 -4.65 -8.35 -7.91
C PRO A 11 -3.93 -8.47 -6.56
N LYS A 12 -3.37 -7.35 -6.06
CA LYS A 12 -2.70 -7.36 -4.75
C LYS A 12 -3.65 -7.69 -3.59
N SER A 13 -4.89 -7.22 -3.66
CA SER A 13 -5.89 -7.48 -2.61
C SER A 13 -6.27 -8.95 -2.53
N ARG A 14 -6.42 -9.61 -3.69
CA ARG A 14 -6.64 -11.06 -3.75
C ARG A 14 -5.47 -11.84 -3.16
N GLN A 15 -4.23 -11.35 -3.34
CA GLN A 15 -3.05 -11.95 -2.72
C GLN A 15 -3.08 -11.79 -1.19
N PHE A 16 -3.52 -10.64 -0.67
CA PHE A 16 -3.65 -10.42 0.78
C PHE A 16 -4.75 -11.26 1.40
N ASP A 17 -5.85 -11.50 0.68
CA ASP A 17 -6.93 -12.38 1.14
C ASP A 17 -6.48 -13.85 1.21
N SER A 18 -5.51 -14.26 0.38
CA SER A 18 -4.95 -15.63 0.40
C SER A 18 -3.78 -15.79 1.37
N ASN A 19 -3.03 -14.73 1.66
CA ASN A 19 -1.87 -14.77 2.55
C ASN A 19 -1.66 -13.39 3.20
N ASP A 20 -1.81 -13.34 4.51
CA ASP A 20 -1.65 -12.12 5.30
C ASP A 20 -0.19 -11.67 5.51
N ASN A 21 0.80 -12.47 5.09
CA ASN A 21 2.20 -12.09 5.14
C ASN A 21 2.58 -11.29 3.91
N ILE A 22 3.06 -10.08 4.11
CA ILE A 22 3.49 -9.19 3.04
C ILE A 22 4.94 -8.77 3.19
N SER A 23 5.52 -8.38 2.05
CA SER A 23 6.79 -7.65 2.01
C SER A 23 6.58 -6.30 1.36
N ALA A 24 7.18 -5.27 1.94
CA ALA A 24 7.26 -3.94 1.35
C ALA A 24 8.71 -3.52 1.19
N ILE A 25 9.01 -2.80 0.13
CA ILE A 25 10.35 -2.30 -0.16
C ILE A 25 10.27 -0.80 -0.41
N LEU A 26 11.18 -0.07 0.23
CA LEU A 26 11.45 1.34 -0.02
C LEU A 26 12.94 1.49 -0.35
N PHE A 27 13.26 2.18 -1.44
CA PHE A 27 14.63 2.54 -1.75
C PHE A 27 14.86 4.04 -1.52
N TRP A 28 15.77 4.35 -0.62
CA TRP A 28 16.14 5.71 -0.30
C TRP A 28 17.42 6.08 -1.05
N ASN A 29 17.22 6.59 -2.27
CA ASN A 29 18.29 6.79 -3.23
C ASN A 29 19.40 7.73 -2.75
N SER A 30 19.05 8.82 -2.04
CA SER A 30 20.04 9.83 -1.59
C SER A 30 21.11 9.29 -0.64
N ILE A 31 20.84 8.20 0.06
CA ILE A 31 21.77 7.55 0.99
C ILE A 31 22.09 6.10 0.60
N ASN A 32 21.64 5.66 -0.59
CA ASN A 32 21.84 4.31 -1.13
C ASN A 32 21.39 3.20 -0.15
N VAL A 33 20.24 3.39 0.51
CA VAL A 33 19.67 2.43 1.46
C VAL A 33 18.37 1.87 0.94
N GLN A 34 18.24 0.55 0.93
CA GLN A 34 16.99 -0.16 0.73
C GLN A 34 16.44 -0.61 2.08
N ILE A 35 15.18 -0.27 2.36
CA ILE A 35 14.45 -0.74 3.53
C ILE A 35 13.50 -1.84 3.08
N ARG A 36 13.68 -3.04 3.62
CA ARG A 36 12.80 -4.19 3.39
C ARG A 36 11.98 -4.43 4.65
N ILE A 37 10.68 -4.58 4.49
CA ILE A 37 9.74 -4.73 5.60
C ILE A 37 9.01 -6.06 5.41
N LYS A 38 8.93 -6.89 6.45
CA LYS A 38 8.00 -8.01 6.53
C LYS A 38 6.92 -7.67 7.55
N ALA A 39 5.66 -7.90 7.19
CA ALA A 39 4.54 -7.51 8.01
C ALA A 39 3.35 -8.47 7.87
N LYS A 40 2.45 -8.41 8.85
CA LYS A 40 1.10 -8.97 8.77
C LYS A 40 0.14 -7.87 8.34
N ILE A 41 -0.73 -8.17 7.37
CA ILE A 41 -1.71 -7.23 6.82
C ILE A 41 -3.14 -7.72 7.07
N HIS A 42 -4.06 -6.77 7.24
CA HIS A 42 -5.50 -7.02 7.30
C HIS A 42 -6.24 -5.79 6.75
N ARG A 43 -7.51 -5.96 6.40
CA ARG A 43 -8.36 -4.81 6.05
C ARG A 43 -8.55 -3.93 7.27
N SER A 44 -8.48 -2.63 7.08
CA SER A 44 -8.79 -1.64 8.12
C SER A 44 -10.30 -1.63 8.38
N ASP A 45 -10.68 -1.12 9.57
CA ASP A 45 -12.09 -0.95 9.93
C ASP A 45 -12.83 -0.07 8.91
N GLU A 46 -14.11 -0.36 8.71
CA GLU A 46 -14.95 0.34 7.73
C GLU A 46 -15.09 1.82 8.09
N ASP A 47 -15.39 2.13 9.36
CA ASP A 47 -15.48 3.52 9.84
C ASP A 47 -14.20 4.33 9.58
N PHE A 48 -13.04 3.71 9.77
CA PHE A 48 -11.76 4.34 9.46
C PHE A 48 -11.60 4.60 7.96
N SER A 49 -12.04 3.67 7.13
CA SER A 49 -12.00 3.80 5.67
C SER A 49 -12.99 4.87 5.18
N ASP A 50 -14.19 4.94 5.76
CA ASP A 50 -15.22 5.93 5.46
C ASP A 50 -14.74 7.33 5.83
N GLN A 51 -14.19 7.50 7.03
CA GLN A 51 -13.63 8.77 7.49
C GLN A 51 -12.49 9.25 6.58
N HIS A 52 -11.59 8.34 6.20
CA HIS A 52 -10.52 8.67 5.27
C HIS A 52 -11.05 9.10 3.91
N PHE A 53 -12.04 8.37 3.36
CA PHE A 53 -12.62 8.67 2.06
C PHE A 53 -13.33 10.03 2.05
N SER A 54 -14.09 10.35 3.08
CA SER A 54 -14.81 11.62 3.22
C SER A 54 -13.86 12.83 3.32
N ASN A 55 -12.72 12.66 3.98
CA ASN A 55 -11.71 13.71 4.13
C ASN A 55 -10.72 13.80 2.94
N ARG A 56 -10.78 12.85 2.01
CA ARG A 56 -9.89 12.77 0.86
C ARG A 56 -10.30 13.75 -0.23
N ASN A 57 -9.32 14.22 -1.00
CA ASN A 57 -9.59 15.09 -2.15
C ASN A 57 -10.61 14.44 -3.11
N PRO A 58 -11.74 15.11 -3.43
CA PRO A 58 -12.80 14.60 -4.31
C PRO A 58 -12.29 14.11 -5.67
N ARG A 59 -11.26 14.75 -6.24
CA ARG A 59 -10.64 14.30 -7.49
C ARG A 59 -10.01 12.92 -7.38
N LYS A 60 -9.41 12.62 -6.22
CA LYS A 60 -8.88 11.28 -5.93
C LYS A 60 -9.98 10.27 -5.66
N ASN A 61 -11.12 10.69 -5.13
CA ASN A 61 -12.31 9.84 -4.98
C ASN A 61 -12.91 9.48 -6.33
N ALA A 62 -13.02 10.46 -7.23
CA ALA A 62 -13.52 10.23 -8.58
C ALA A 62 -12.75 9.13 -9.31
N ILE A 63 -11.41 9.13 -9.25
CA ILE A 63 -10.62 8.05 -9.88
C ILE A 63 -10.77 6.71 -9.16
N ALA A 64 -10.93 6.70 -7.83
CA ALA A 64 -11.15 5.46 -7.08
C ALA A 64 -12.50 4.80 -7.44
N ILE A 65 -13.50 5.60 -7.79
CA ILE A 65 -14.84 5.13 -8.17
C ILE A 65 -14.90 4.73 -9.65
N SER A 66 -14.29 5.51 -10.55
CA SER A 66 -14.39 5.33 -12.00
C SER A 66 -13.41 4.30 -12.55
N SER A 67 -12.49 3.77 -11.73
CA SER A 67 -11.42 2.88 -12.16
C SER A 67 -11.53 1.49 -11.53
N MET A 68 -11.50 0.46 -12.37
CA MET A 68 -11.30 -0.93 -11.94
C MET A 68 -9.80 -1.22 -11.88
N GLN A 69 -9.18 -0.91 -10.76
CA GLN A 69 -7.72 -0.92 -10.59
C GLN A 69 -7.04 -2.17 -11.14
N SER A 70 -6.07 -1.98 -12.03
CA SER A 70 -5.26 -3.04 -12.66
C SER A 70 -6.02 -3.96 -13.63
N GLN A 71 -7.22 -3.62 -14.04
CA GLN A 71 -7.89 -4.27 -15.15
C GLN A 71 -7.58 -3.56 -16.47
N SER A 72 -7.60 -4.31 -17.57
CA SER A 72 -7.47 -3.74 -18.91
C SER A 72 -8.66 -2.88 -19.26
N ILE A 73 -8.44 -1.85 -20.05
CA ILE A 73 -9.44 -0.94 -20.59
C ILE A 73 -9.06 -0.61 -22.04
N GLU A 74 -10.02 -0.19 -22.83
CA GLU A 74 -9.87 0.04 -24.28
C GLU A 74 -8.81 1.08 -24.64
N SER A 75 -8.76 2.20 -23.87
CA SER A 75 -7.80 3.28 -24.11
C SER A 75 -7.62 4.18 -22.89
N TYR A 76 -6.59 5.02 -22.92
CA TYR A 76 -6.38 6.04 -21.89
C TYR A 76 -7.47 7.12 -21.89
N GLU A 77 -7.98 7.49 -23.07
CA GLU A 77 -9.07 8.44 -23.25
C GLU A 77 -10.34 7.95 -22.53
N LYS A 78 -10.58 6.63 -22.55
CA LYS A 78 -11.71 6.04 -21.82
C LYS A 78 -11.57 6.18 -20.30
N ILE A 79 -10.35 6.16 -19.77
CA ILE A 79 -10.10 6.46 -18.35
C ILE A 79 -10.48 7.90 -18.05
N ILE A 80 -10.07 8.86 -18.89
CA ILE A 80 -10.37 10.29 -18.74
C ILE A 80 -11.89 10.50 -18.79
N GLU A 81 -12.58 9.92 -19.78
CA GLU A 81 -14.03 10.03 -19.89
C GLU A 81 -14.77 9.53 -18.64
N ASN A 82 -14.38 8.36 -18.14
CA ASN A 82 -14.97 7.78 -16.93
C ASN A 82 -14.72 8.66 -15.69
N TYR A 83 -13.51 9.20 -15.56
CA TYR A 83 -13.16 10.14 -14.50
C TYR A 83 -13.98 11.43 -14.56
N GLU A 84 -14.14 12.03 -15.76
CA GLU A 84 -14.92 13.26 -15.95
C GLU A 84 -16.40 13.07 -15.64
N LYS A 85 -16.95 11.89 -15.95
CA LYS A 85 -18.31 11.52 -15.54
C LYS A 85 -18.44 11.41 -14.04
N ALA A 86 -17.48 10.76 -13.38
CA ALA A 86 -17.50 10.57 -11.93
C ALA A 86 -17.38 11.88 -11.17
N ILE A 87 -16.45 12.77 -11.54
CA ILE A 87 -16.20 14.03 -10.83
C ILE A 87 -17.40 14.99 -10.86
N LYS A 88 -18.25 14.90 -11.89
CA LYS A 88 -19.47 15.71 -12.00
C LYS A 88 -20.58 15.27 -11.04
N ASN A 89 -20.52 14.03 -10.54
CA ASN A 89 -21.54 13.48 -9.64
C ASN A 89 -21.09 13.59 -8.17
N LYS A 90 -21.41 14.71 -7.53
CA LYS A 90 -21.01 15.02 -6.14
C LYS A 90 -21.47 13.93 -5.13
N ASN A 91 -22.64 13.36 -5.32
CA ASN A 91 -23.16 12.33 -4.41
C ASN A 91 -22.32 11.04 -4.49
N VAL A 92 -21.89 10.68 -5.69
CA VAL A 92 -21.08 9.47 -5.92
C VAL A 92 -19.69 9.62 -5.31
N ILE A 93 -19.05 10.79 -5.51
CA ILE A 93 -17.67 11.01 -5.00
C ILE A 93 -17.59 11.23 -3.49
N SER A 94 -18.72 11.41 -2.80
CA SER A 94 -18.78 11.60 -1.35
C SER A 94 -18.93 10.28 -0.58
N ASN A 95 -19.41 9.22 -1.25
CA ASN A 95 -19.65 7.93 -0.63
C ASN A 95 -18.57 6.93 -1.02
N ARG A 96 -17.94 6.31 -0.02
CA ARG A 96 -16.94 5.27 -0.26
C ARG A 96 -17.61 4.03 -0.88
N PRO A 97 -17.12 3.52 -2.02
CA PRO A 97 -17.60 2.25 -2.54
C PRO A 97 -17.08 1.09 -1.67
N GLU A 98 -17.89 0.04 -1.50
CA GLU A 98 -17.56 -1.15 -0.70
C GLU A 98 -16.26 -1.84 -1.15
N TYR A 99 -15.95 -1.76 -2.45
CA TYR A 99 -14.74 -2.35 -3.02
C TYR A 99 -13.46 -1.52 -2.82
N TRP A 100 -13.51 -0.42 -2.07
CA TRP A 100 -12.35 0.42 -1.79
C TRP A 100 -12.22 0.71 -0.30
N GLY A 101 -11.01 0.62 0.25
CA GLY A 101 -10.76 0.91 1.65
C GLY A 101 -9.32 0.72 2.06
N GLY A 102 -9.10 0.76 3.37
CA GLY A 102 -7.78 0.67 3.97
C GLY A 102 -7.29 -0.76 4.13
N TYR A 103 -5.97 -0.90 4.06
CA TYR A 103 -5.22 -2.04 4.56
C TYR A 103 -4.25 -1.55 5.62
N THR A 104 -4.33 -2.16 6.81
CA THR A 104 -3.42 -1.90 7.92
C THR A 104 -2.44 -3.05 8.06
N PHE A 105 -1.15 -2.73 8.18
CA PHE A 105 -0.14 -3.75 8.40
C PHE A 105 0.76 -3.44 9.59
N LYS A 106 1.19 -4.50 10.27
CA LYS A 106 2.06 -4.44 11.45
C LYS A 106 3.39 -5.09 11.10
N PRO A 107 4.47 -4.30 10.94
CA PRO A 107 5.80 -4.85 10.71
C PRO A 107 6.26 -5.73 11.87
N TYR A 108 6.87 -6.85 11.53
CA TYR A 108 7.59 -7.72 12.47
C TYR A 108 9.06 -7.90 12.12
N CYS A 109 9.50 -7.41 10.94
CA CYS A 109 10.89 -7.42 10.53
C CYS A 109 11.19 -6.21 9.64
N PHE A 110 12.32 -5.56 9.92
CA PHE A 110 12.93 -4.54 9.07
C PHE A 110 14.35 -4.99 8.72
N GLU A 111 14.73 -4.87 7.46
CA GLU A 111 16.11 -4.99 7.02
C GLU A 111 16.52 -3.67 6.36
N PHE A 112 17.57 -3.06 6.88
CA PHE A 112 18.24 -1.90 6.30
C PHE A 112 19.43 -2.40 5.50
N TRP A 113 19.33 -2.37 4.19
CA TRP A 113 20.39 -2.78 3.29
C TRP A 113 21.06 -1.54 2.72
N GLN A 114 22.33 -1.34 2.99
CA GLN A 114 23.13 -0.25 2.45
C GLN A 114 24.11 -0.77 1.42
N GLY A 115 24.04 -0.22 0.20
CA GLY A 115 24.92 -0.59 -0.90
C GLY A 115 26.37 -0.16 -0.67
N HIS A 116 27.32 -1.00 -1.13
CA HIS A 116 28.75 -0.73 -1.12
C HIS A 116 29.36 -1.07 -2.48
N GLU A 117 30.30 -0.26 -2.96
CA GLU A 117 30.93 -0.42 -4.30
C GLU A 117 31.56 -1.80 -4.51
N HIS A 118 32.19 -2.37 -3.50
CA HIS A 118 32.80 -3.70 -3.53
C HIS A 118 31.85 -4.82 -3.04
N ARG A 119 30.54 -4.56 -3.02
CA ARG A 119 29.50 -5.49 -2.55
C ARG A 119 29.59 -5.94 -1.10
N ILE A 120 30.39 -5.27 -0.28
CA ILE A 120 30.42 -5.46 1.18
C ILE A 120 29.22 -4.71 1.77
N ASN A 121 28.03 -5.14 1.38
CA ASN A 121 26.79 -4.44 1.71
C ASN A 121 26.47 -4.61 3.20
N LYS A 122 26.21 -3.48 3.87
CA LYS A 122 25.78 -3.52 5.27
C LYS A 122 24.31 -3.93 5.33
N ARG A 123 23.99 -4.91 6.19
CA ARG A 123 22.63 -5.45 6.34
C ARG A 123 22.27 -5.53 7.83
N ASP A 124 21.61 -4.50 8.34
CA ASP A 124 21.07 -4.48 9.71
C ASP A 124 19.63 -4.99 9.68
N VAL A 125 19.35 -6.06 10.41
CA VAL A 125 18.00 -6.64 10.52
C VAL A 125 17.48 -6.48 11.93
N PHE A 126 16.25 -5.98 12.02
CA PHE A 126 15.50 -5.86 13.27
C PHE A 126 14.25 -6.72 13.14
N PHE A 127 14.03 -7.63 14.07
CA PHE A 127 12.86 -8.50 14.09
C PHE A 127 12.27 -8.64 15.48
N LYS A 128 10.96 -8.88 15.53
CA LYS A 128 10.25 -9.11 16.78
C LYS A 128 10.45 -10.56 17.24
N LYS A 129 10.92 -10.71 18.48
CA LYS A 129 10.94 -11.97 19.21
C LYS A 129 10.42 -11.71 20.62
N ASP A 130 9.44 -12.47 21.08
CA ASP A 130 8.82 -12.33 22.41
C ASP A 130 8.42 -10.88 22.76
N ASN A 131 7.77 -10.20 21.80
CA ASN A 131 7.36 -8.78 21.85
C ASN A 131 8.50 -7.75 21.95
N HIS A 132 9.75 -8.15 21.87
CA HIS A 132 10.92 -7.26 21.87
C HIS A 132 11.57 -7.23 20.48
N TRP A 133 12.15 -6.09 20.13
CA TRP A 133 12.95 -5.98 18.93
C TRP A 133 14.37 -6.47 19.19
N LYS A 134 14.84 -7.39 18.35
CA LYS A 134 16.24 -7.85 18.33
C LYS A 134 16.90 -7.37 17.06
N GLN A 135 18.18 -7.04 17.16
CA GLN A 135 19.01 -6.68 16.01
C GLN A 135 20.00 -7.79 15.71
N GLU A 136 20.21 -8.05 14.44
CA GLU A 136 21.26 -8.91 13.91
C GLU A 136 21.89 -8.26 12.67
N ILE A 137 23.14 -8.63 12.40
CA ILE A 137 23.85 -8.24 11.17
C ILE A 137 23.90 -9.45 10.27
N LEU A 138 23.44 -9.30 9.04
CA LEU A 138 23.53 -10.38 8.05
C LEU A 138 24.75 -10.19 7.15
N GLN A 139 25.31 -11.31 6.73
CA GLN A 139 26.35 -11.30 5.68
C GLN A 139 25.77 -10.79 4.35
N PRO A 140 26.58 -10.10 3.54
CA PRO A 140 26.16 -9.59 2.22
C PRO A 140 25.78 -10.68 1.22
#